data_3f84a2fd632bc9b0f167a84b8363e2ee
#
_entry.id   3f84a2fd632bc9b0f167a84b8363e2ee
#
_cell.length_a   1.000
_cell.length_b   1.000
_cell.length_c   1.000
_cell.angle_alpha   90.00
_cell.angle_beta   90.00
_cell.angle_gamma   90.00
#
_symmetry.space_group_name_H-M   'P 1'
#
loop_
_entity.id
_entity.type
_entity.pdbx_description
1 polymer ?
#
loop_
_entity_poly.entity_id
_entity_poly.type
_entity_poly.pdbx_seq_one_letter_code
_entity_poly.pdbx_strand_id
1 'polypeptide(L)'
;MSQIKRLQTIDADTLQSTAYEPVSFVVDDLLPQGLHLLAGAPKIGKSWLALWLCLCISQGQPLWNFATKQGEALYLSLEDSFQRIQTRLFDLTEDAPPTLHFAIMADTLKHGLEQQIEQFLTDHPDTKLVVIDTLQRVRSAGSDSNLYANDYQEIGLLKKLADKRHIAILLIHHLRKLHDDDPMNMISGSTGLSGAADSAFVLQKHSRLANVASLHCTGRDIPDRTLKLEFGEEDHIWKLLEDSKTCGGASKISTLQLTKLFFELLRADSEYLGSPSALSAKIDPDGSLGITPKKVTRLVRESVAALRENGILVKIYRCNGKRLISLRSAESADLPAVGKIDPIDPVGRQNACTAP
;
A
#
# COMPACT_ATOMS: atom_id res chain seq x y z
N MET A 1 42.51 -5.38 -1.59
CA MET A 1 41.60 -6.20 -2.42
C MET A 1 40.23 -6.13 -1.82
N SER A 2 39.26 -5.45 -2.44
CA SER A 2 37.89 -5.35 -1.96
C SER A 2 37.25 -6.74 -2.12
N GLN A 3 36.75 -7.31 -1.02
CA GLN A 3 35.97 -8.54 -1.07
C GLN A 3 34.71 -8.27 -1.92
N ILE A 4 34.58 -8.99 -3.04
CA ILE A 4 33.38 -8.96 -3.85
C ILE A 4 32.25 -9.59 -3.01
N LYS A 5 31.25 -8.79 -2.62
CA LYS A 5 30.04 -9.32 -1.96
C LYS A 5 29.31 -10.22 -2.93
N ARG A 6 29.09 -11.49 -2.54
CA ARG A 6 28.28 -12.42 -3.31
C ARG A 6 26.83 -11.94 -3.39
N LEU A 7 26.20 -12.15 -4.54
CA LEU A 7 24.76 -11.91 -4.70
C LEU A 7 23.99 -12.88 -3.77
N GLN A 8 23.02 -12.36 -3.04
CA GLN A 8 22.02 -13.19 -2.37
C GLN A 8 20.98 -13.58 -3.40
N THR A 9 20.89 -14.86 -3.71
CA THR A 9 19.96 -15.39 -4.69
C THR A 9 19.04 -16.41 -4.04
N ILE A 10 17.80 -16.45 -4.52
CA ILE A 10 16.81 -17.47 -4.19
C ILE A 10 16.30 -18.05 -5.51
N ASP A 11 16.12 -19.35 -5.60
CA ASP A 11 15.54 -19.96 -6.78
C ASP A 11 14.02 -19.75 -6.84
N ALA A 12 13.45 -19.89 -8.03
CA ALA A 12 12.04 -19.60 -8.27
C ALA A 12 11.08 -20.51 -7.50
N ASP A 13 11.47 -21.77 -7.25
CA ASP A 13 10.64 -22.71 -6.51
C ASP A 13 10.61 -22.38 -5.02
N THR A 14 11.77 -22.11 -4.43
CA THR A 14 11.89 -21.62 -3.05
C THR A 14 11.14 -20.30 -2.88
N LEU A 15 11.34 -19.33 -3.80
CA LEU A 15 10.61 -18.05 -3.77
C LEU A 15 9.09 -18.25 -3.81
N GLN A 16 8.62 -19.15 -4.67
CA GLN A 16 7.19 -19.47 -4.76
C GLN A 16 6.64 -20.23 -3.55
N SER A 17 7.47 -20.95 -2.84
CA SER A 17 7.08 -21.76 -1.66
C SER A 17 7.18 -20.98 -0.36
N THR A 18 7.94 -19.87 -0.33
CA THR A 18 8.09 -19.00 0.83
C THR A 18 6.81 -18.18 1.04
N ALA A 19 6.30 -18.17 2.25
CA ALA A 19 5.23 -17.28 2.65
C ALA A 19 5.83 -15.90 2.97
N TYR A 20 5.54 -14.91 2.12
CA TYR A 20 5.83 -13.51 2.39
C TYR A 20 4.57 -12.83 2.91
N GLU A 21 4.73 -11.86 3.78
CA GLU A 21 3.62 -11.00 4.16
C GLU A 21 3.11 -10.22 2.94
N PRO A 22 1.78 -10.11 2.76
CA PRO A 22 1.22 -9.32 1.68
C PRO A 22 1.57 -7.84 1.87
N VAL A 23 1.58 -7.08 0.77
CA VAL A 23 1.73 -5.63 0.82
C VAL A 23 0.65 -5.04 1.74
N SER A 24 1.08 -4.36 2.79
CA SER A 24 0.16 -3.72 3.72
C SER A 24 -0.31 -2.39 3.15
N PHE A 25 -1.59 -2.07 3.34
CA PHE A 25 -2.19 -0.82 2.91
C PHE A 25 -2.43 0.10 4.11
N VAL A 26 -2.18 1.38 3.93
CA VAL A 26 -2.54 2.45 4.87
C VAL A 26 -3.97 2.91 4.60
N VAL A 27 -4.36 2.95 3.32
CA VAL A 27 -5.75 3.07 2.87
C VAL A 27 -6.00 1.91 1.91
N ASP A 28 -6.91 1.02 2.28
CA ASP A 28 -7.19 -0.20 1.54
C ASP A 28 -7.45 0.07 0.06
N ASP A 29 -6.83 -0.74 -0.81
CA ASP A 29 -7.01 -0.67 -2.26
C ASP A 29 -6.56 0.67 -2.93
N LEU A 30 -6.06 1.64 -2.14
CA LEU A 30 -5.69 2.97 -2.62
C LEU A 30 -4.26 3.38 -2.28
N LEU A 31 -3.85 3.29 -1.02
CA LEU A 31 -2.51 3.75 -0.57
C LEU A 31 -1.78 2.61 0.15
N PRO A 32 -0.93 1.86 -0.55
CA PRO A 32 -0.06 0.87 0.09
C PRO A 32 1.06 1.53 0.88
N GLN A 33 1.83 0.74 1.63
CA GLN A 33 3.16 1.14 2.11
C GLN A 33 4.07 1.47 0.93
N GLY A 34 5.04 2.37 1.14
CA GLY A 34 5.99 2.75 0.12
C GLY A 34 6.03 4.25 -0.14
N LEU A 35 6.57 4.64 -1.28
CA LEU A 35 6.72 6.03 -1.69
C LEU A 35 5.71 6.40 -2.77
N HIS A 36 4.98 7.48 -2.55
CA HIS A 36 3.87 7.89 -3.41
C HIS A 36 3.95 9.37 -3.78
N LEU A 37 3.41 9.72 -4.95
CA LEU A 37 3.30 11.08 -5.43
C LEU A 37 1.84 11.51 -5.49
N LEU A 38 1.51 12.71 -4.97
CA LEU A 38 0.26 13.41 -5.22
C LEU A 38 0.56 14.68 -6.01
N ALA A 39 0.31 14.65 -7.29
CA ALA A 39 0.58 15.76 -8.20
C ALA A 39 -0.71 16.48 -8.63
N GLY A 40 -0.59 17.77 -8.96
CA GLY A 40 -1.71 18.57 -9.44
C GLY A 40 -1.32 20.04 -9.62
N ALA A 41 -2.13 20.81 -10.33
CA ALA A 41 -1.92 22.23 -10.52
C ALA A 41 -1.86 22.99 -9.17
N PRO A 42 -1.18 24.14 -9.10
CA PRO A 42 -1.22 24.99 -7.89
C PRO A 42 -2.67 25.35 -7.51
N LYS A 43 -2.95 25.37 -6.20
CA LYS A 43 -4.25 25.77 -5.63
C LYS A 43 -5.44 24.88 -6.04
N ILE A 44 -5.19 23.65 -6.50
CA ILE A 44 -6.26 22.71 -6.90
C ILE A 44 -6.93 22.01 -5.71
N GLY A 45 -6.33 22.07 -4.50
CA GLY A 45 -6.85 21.40 -3.31
C GLY A 45 -6.06 20.16 -2.86
N LYS A 46 -4.81 19.95 -3.35
CA LYS A 46 -3.94 18.83 -2.93
C LYS A 46 -3.69 18.79 -1.43
N SER A 47 -3.32 19.94 -0.85
CA SER A 47 -3.04 20.05 0.58
C SER A 47 -4.27 19.77 1.45
N TRP A 48 -5.48 20.15 0.99
CA TRP A 48 -6.73 19.78 1.64
C TRP A 48 -6.96 18.26 1.62
N LEU A 49 -6.76 17.64 0.47
CA LEU A 49 -6.89 16.18 0.33
C LEU A 49 -5.89 15.43 1.23
N ALA A 50 -4.63 15.89 1.25
CA ALA A 50 -3.58 15.26 2.06
C ALA A 50 -3.79 15.47 3.56
N LEU A 51 -4.24 16.65 3.99
CA LEU A 51 -4.55 16.93 5.38
C LEU A 51 -5.74 16.08 5.86
N TRP A 52 -6.80 16.00 5.06
CA TRP A 52 -7.96 15.16 5.37
C TRP A 52 -7.60 13.67 5.39
N LEU A 53 -6.74 13.20 4.47
CA LEU A 53 -6.19 11.84 4.51
C LEU A 53 -5.46 11.54 5.84
N CYS A 54 -4.59 12.46 6.29
CA CYS A 54 -3.90 12.33 7.57
C CYS A 54 -4.90 12.26 8.74
N LEU A 55 -5.93 13.09 8.72
CA LEU A 55 -6.97 13.10 9.74
C LEU A 55 -7.74 11.76 9.77
N CYS A 56 -8.15 11.24 8.61
CA CYS A 56 -8.81 9.93 8.52
C CYS A 56 -7.95 8.80 9.11
N ILE A 57 -6.66 8.77 8.79
CA ILE A 57 -5.72 7.76 9.31
C ILE A 57 -5.57 7.90 10.83
N SER A 58 -5.37 9.12 11.32
CA SER A 58 -5.18 9.37 12.75
C SER A 58 -6.41 9.03 13.59
N GLN A 59 -7.61 9.18 13.02
CA GLN A 59 -8.89 8.85 13.68
C GLN A 59 -9.35 7.42 13.40
N GLY A 60 -8.73 6.69 12.45
CA GLY A 60 -9.20 5.38 12.00
C GLY A 60 -10.52 5.45 11.23
N GLN A 61 -10.84 6.62 10.64
CA GLN A 61 -12.02 6.82 9.83
C GLN A 61 -11.75 6.45 8.37
N PRO A 62 -12.71 5.90 7.63
CA PRO A 62 -12.51 5.58 6.24
C PRO A 62 -12.27 6.85 5.40
N LEU A 63 -11.35 6.76 4.44
CA LEU A 63 -11.21 7.76 3.37
C LEU A 63 -12.22 7.38 2.28
N TRP A 64 -13.29 8.16 2.15
CA TRP A 64 -14.46 7.79 1.33
C TRP A 64 -15.04 6.45 1.78
N ASN A 65 -15.02 5.44 0.87
CA ASN A 65 -15.44 4.06 1.14
C ASN A 65 -14.25 3.09 1.34
N PHE A 66 -13.02 3.60 1.44
CA PHE A 66 -11.82 2.79 1.66
C PHE A 66 -11.46 2.78 3.14
N ALA A 67 -11.34 1.61 3.75
CA ALA A 67 -10.92 1.48 5.13
C ALA A 67 -9.48 2.00 5.31
N THR A 68 -9.21 2.65 6.44
CA THR A 68 -7.87 3.12 6.80
C THR A 68 -7.28 2.29 7.92
N LYS A 69 -5.98 2.11 7.91
CA LYS A 69 -5.24 1.54 9.02
C LYS A 69 -4.95 2.66 10.02
N GLN A 70 -5.64 2.66 11.16
CA GLN A 70 -5.43 3.67 12.20
C GLN A 70 -3.98 3.71 12.67
N GLY A 71 -3.47 4.91 12.92
CA GLY A 71 -2.13 5.15 13.46
C GLY A 71 -1.77 6.62 13.41
N GLU A 72 -0.52 6.95 13.77
CA GLU A 72 -0.05 8.33 13.74
C GLU A 72 0.27 8.79 12.32
N ALA A 73 0.14 10.10 12.08
CA ALA A 73 0.51 10.74 10.82
C ALA A 73 1.39 11.97 11.08
N LEU A 74 2.43 12.13 10.26
CA LEU A 74 3.29 13.31 10.23
C LEU A 74 3.03 14.11 8.96
N TYR A 75 2.69 15.40 9.10
CA TYR A 75 2.51 16.32 7.99
C TYR A 75 3.60 17.42 8.02
N LEU A 76 4.54 17.35 7.09
CA LEU A 76 5.53 18.40 6.86
C LEU A 76 4.92 19.47 5.94
N SER A 77 4.38 20.53 6.51
CA SER A 77 3.74 21.64 5.81
C SER A 77 4.73 22.79 5.60
N LEU A 78 5.59 22.66 4.59
CA LEU A 78 6.77 23.49 4.43
C LEU A 78 6.52 24.82 3.69
N GLU A 79 5.28 25.06 3.28
CA GLU A 79 4.84 26.31 2.63
C GLU A 79 3.83 27.09 3.46
N ASP A 80 3.38 26.54 4.59
CA ASP A 80 2.35 27.14 5.43
C ASP A 80 2.91 27.48 6.83
N SER A 81 2.16 28.32 7.56
CA SER A 81 2.38 28.60 8.98
C SER A 81 1.48 27.73 9.85
N PHE A 82 1.83 27.53 11.13
CA PHE A 82 0.96 26.85 12.10
C PHE A 82 -0.43 27.48 12.19
N GLN A 83 -0.54 28.82 12.11
CA GLN A 83 -1.81 29.51 12.09
C GLN A 83 -2.70 29.07 10.93
N ARG A 84 -2.14 28.93 9.72
CA ARG A 84 -2.91 28.50 8.53
C ARG A 84 -3.31 27.04 8.63
N ILE A 85 -2.43 26.18 9.15
CA ILE A 85 -2.75 24.77 9.42
C ILE A 85 -3.88 24.67 10.43
N GLN A 86 -3.83 25.45 11.51
CA GLN A 86 -4.87 25.50 12.53
C GLN A 86 -6.23 25.92 11.95
N THR A 87 -6.27 26.95 11.11
CA THR A 87 -7.50 27.37 10.42
C THR A 87 -8.07 26.23 9.59
N ARG A 88 -7.23 25.55 8.79
CA ARG A 88 -7.68 24.39 7.99
C ARG A 88 -8.17 23.22 8.84
N LEU A 89 -7.58 22.99 10.00
CA LEU A 89 -8.05 21.94 10.91
C LEU A 89 -9.44 22.25 11.44
N PHE A 90 -9.74 23.51 11.81
CA PHE A 90 -11.07 23.93 12.23
C PHE A 90 -12.12 23.76 11.12
N ASP A 91 -11.72 23.91 9.84
CA ASP A 91 -12.61 23.68 8.71
C ASP A 91 -12.91 22.18 8.50
N LEU A 92 -11.99 21.29 8.90
CA LEU A 92 -12.10 19.84 8.64
C LEU A 92 -12.67 19.05 9.83
N THR A 93 -12.46 19.50 11.06
CA THR A 93 -12.87 18.75 12.26
C THR A 93 -13.05 19.66 13.47
N GLU A 94 -14.02 19.30 14.32
CA GLU A 94 -14.20 19.94 15.63
C GLU A 94 -13.13 19.43 16.62
N ASP A 95 -12.65 18.19 16.45
CA ASP A 95 -11.78 17.50 17.40
C ASP A 95 -10.59 16.84 16.69
N ALA A 96 -9.44 17.49 16.72
CA ALA A 96 -8.22 17.00 16.09
C ALA A 96 -7.49 16.00 17.03
N PRO A 97 -7.12 14.80 16.56
CA PRO A 97 -6.47 13.81 17.40
C PRO A 97 -5.01 14.19 17.69
N PRO A 98 -4.47 13.83 18.88
CA PRO A 98 -3.07 14.09 19.23
C PRO A 98 -2.07 13.25 18.41
N THR A 99 -2.56 12.28 17.67
CA THR A 99 -1.79 11.39 16.77
C THR A 99 -1.53 11.98 15.38
N LEU A 100 -1.98 13.22 15.13
CA LEU A 100 -1.68 13.98 13.93
C LEU A 100 -0.65 15.09 14.24
N HIS A 101 0.55 14.94 13.70
CA HIS A 101 1.70 15.81 13.99
C HIS A 101 2.04 16.72 12.82
N PHE A 102 2.52 17.93 13.13
CA PHE A 102 2.87 18.93 12.12
C PHE A 102 4.29 19.48 12.32
N ALA A 103 4.99 19.68 11.22
CA ALA A 103 6.21 20.48 11.17
C ALA A 103 6.14 21.47 9.99
N ILE A 104 6.60 22.70 10.21
CA ILE A 104 6.64 23.76 9.19
C ILE A 104 8.06 24.05 8.68
N MET A 105 9.05 23.35 9.22
CA MET A 105 10.45 23.40 8.80
C MET A 105 11.02 21.99 8.81
N ALA A 106 11.88 21.73 7.85
CA ALA A 106 12.65 20.49 7.75
C ALA A 106 13.93 20.77 6.97
N ASP A 107 14.92 19.92 7.15
CA ASP A 107 16.13 19.92 6.32
C ASP A 107 15.81 19.44 4.90
N THR A 108 16.80 19.59 3.98
CA THR A 108 16.65 19.03 2.64
C THR A 108 17.07 17.56 2.59
N LEU A 109 16.68 16.87 1.50
CA LEU A 109 16.97 15.44 1.30
C LEU A 109 18.46 15.06 1.41
N LYS A 110 19.38 15.98 1.07
CA LYS A 110 20.83 15.74 1.19
C LYS A 110 21.43 16.21 2.52
N HIS A 111 20.66 16.88 3.35
CA HIS A 111 21.20 17.57 4.53
C HIS A 111 20.48 17.21 5.84
N GLY A 112 19.80 16.06 5.91
CA GLY A 112 19.30 15.57 7.18
C GLY A 112 17.83 15.26 7.26
N LEU A 113 17.01 15.51 6.24
CA LEU A 113 15.56 15.22 6.27
C LEU A 113 15.27 13.74 6.59
N GLU A 114 16.04 12.82 5.98
CA GLU A 114 15.86 11.39 6.23
C GLU A 114 16.06 11.06 7.71
N GLN A 115 17.11 11.62 8.31
CA GLN A 115 17.44 11.42 9.72
C GLN A 115 16.38 12.03 10.64
N GLN A 116 15.85 13.22 10.30
CA GLN A 116 14.76 13.85 11.05
C GLN A 116 13.50 13.00 11.03
N ILE A 117 13.11 12.47 9.87
CA ILE A 117 11.97 11.57 9.77
C ILE A 117 12.24 10.25 10.51
N GLU A 118 13.43 9.66 10.37
CA GLU A 118 13.81 8.41 11.06
C GLU A 118 13.75 8.58 12.59
N GLN A 119 14.19 9.74 13.12
CA GLN A 119 14.09 10.05 14.54
C GLN A 119 12.64 10.16 14.98
N PHE A 120 11.81 10.91 14.22
CA PHE A 120 10.38 11.00 14.49
C PHE A 120 9.72 9.61 14.54
N LEU A 121 10.01 8.74 13.56
CA LEU A 121 9.47 7.38 13.49
C LEU A 121 9.95 6.47 14.64
N THR A 122 11.07 6.82 15.26
CA THR A 122 11.58 6.10 16.43
C THR A 122 10.83 6.53 17.69
N ASP A 123 10.50 7.81 17.80
CA ASP A 123 9.72 8.38 18.92
C ASP A 123 8.22 8.06 18.78
N HIS A 124 7.75 7.84 17.53
CA HIS A 124 6.36 7.57 17.15
C HIS A 124 6.23 6.28 16.32
N PRO A 125 6.38 5.09 16.93
CA PRO A 125 6.45 3.80 16.22
C PRO A 125 5.14 3.41 15.51
N ASP A 126 4.01 3.97 15.92
CA ASP A 126 2.69 3.71 15.32
C ASP A 126 2.39 4.57 14.09
N THR A 127 3.36 5.35 13.62
CA THR A 127 3.21 6.17 12.41
C THR A 127 2.91 5.29 11.19
N LYS A 128 1.89 5.66 10.43
CA LYS A 128 1.46 4.98 9.20
C LYS A 128 1.72 5.83 7.96
N LEU A 129 1.67 7.16 8.10
CA LEU A 129 1.79 8.09 6.98
C LEU A 129 2.72 9.26 7.34
N VAL A 130 3.60 9.58 6.39
CA VAL A 130 4.35 10.84 6.37
C VAL A 130 4.00 11.61 5.10
N VAL A 131 3.53 12.84 5.21
CA VAL A 131 3.25 13.73 4.08
C VAL A 131 4.31 14.82 3.99
N ILE A 132 4.84 15.08 2.80
CA ILE A 132 5.78 16.17 2.53
C ILE A 132 5.13 17.16 1.53
N ASP A 133 4.73 18.31 2.02
CA ASP A 133 4.08 19.39 1.26
C ASP A 133 4.95 20.66 1.24
N THR A 134 5.75 20.91 0.22
CA THR A 134 5.87 20.18 -1.04
C THR A 134 7.27 19.59 -1.23
N LEU A 135 7.40 18.57 -2.10
CA LEU A 135 8.68 17.99 -2.48
C LEU A 135 9.71 19.07 -2.91
N GLN A 136 9.27 20.13 -3.58
CA GLN A 136 10.14 21.20 -4.05
C GLN A 136 10.90 21.90 -2.91
N ARG A 137 10.34 21.94 -1.71
CA ARG A 137 10.95 22.63 -0.54
C ARG A 137 12.07 21.82 0.09
N VAL A 138 12.05 20.51 -0.07
CA VAL A 138 13.07 19.61 0.50
C VAL A 138 14.12 19.16 -0.52
N ARG A 139 13.96 19.54 -1.79
CA ARG A 139 14.95 19.26 -2.83
C ARG A 139 16.16 20.16 -2.67
N SER A 140 17.34 19.59 -2.89
CA SER A 140 18.58 20.37 -2.93
C SER A 140 18.65 21.15 -4.25
N ALA A 141 19.15 22.38 -4.22
CA ALA A 141 19.50 23.11 -5.43
C ALA A 141 20.65 22.37 -6.12
N GLY A 142 20.35 21.60 -7.14
CA GLY A 142 21.34 20.84 -7.92
C GLY A 142 21.66 21.56 -9.22
N SER A 143 22.88 21.36 -9.75
CA SER A 143 23.25 21.80 -11.10
C SER A 143 22.49 20.99 -12.15
N ASP A 144 21.99 21.64 -13.19
CA ASP A 144 21.12 21.11 -14.25
C ASP A 144 21.67 19.92 -15.07
N SER A 145 22.90 19.47 -14.82
CA SER A 145 23.60 18.53 -15.70
C SER A 145 23.11 17.08 -15.63
N ASN A 146 22.30 16.66 -14.66
CA ASN A 146 21.76 15.30 -14.60
C ASN A 146 20.50 15.18 -13.72
N LEU A 147 19.44 15.91 -14.09
CA LEU A 147 18.19 15.98 -13.32
C LEU A 147 17.58 14.59 -13.04
N TYR A 148 17.62 13.67 -14.02
CA TYR A 148 17.07 12.32 -13.87
C TYR A 148 17.78 11.52 -12.76
N ALA A 149 19.11 11.45 -12.79
CA ALA A 149 19.87 10.69 -11.81
C ALA A 149 19.75 11.30 -10.40
N ASN A 150 19.72 12.64 -10.33
CA ASN A 150 19.56 13.34 -9.06
C ASN A 150 18.17 13.11 -8.47
N ASP A 151 17.10 13.23 -9.28
CA ASP A 151 15.72 12.99 -8.84
C ASP A 151 15.57 11.56 -8.30
N TYR A 152 16.05 10.57 -9.06
CA TYR A 152 15.96 9.17 -8.67
C TYR A 152 16.75 8.87 -7.38
N GLN A 153 17.93 9.44 -7.21
CA GLN A 153 18.76 9.23 -6.01
C GLN A 153 18.16 9.92 -4.77
N GLU A 154 17.71 11.17 -4.91
CA GLU A 154 17.17 11.95 -3.79
C GLU A 154 15.93 11.30 -3.19
N ILE A 155 14.95 10.94 -4.02
CA ILE A 155 13.72 10.30 -3.51
C ILE A 155 13.94 8.83 -3.17
N GLY A 156 14.97 8.19 -3.72
CA GLY A 156 15.36 6.82 -3.40
C GLY A 156 15.71 6.62 -1.91
N LEU A 157 16.17 7.68 -1.21
CA LEU A 157 16.37 7.64 0.24
C LEU A 157 15.05 7.52 0.98
N LEU A 158 14.06 8.33 0.61
CA LEU A 158 12.71 8.25 1.19
C LEU A 158 12.02 6.91 0.89
N LYS A 159 12.23 6.37 -0.32
CA LYS A 159 11.73 5.03 -0.67
C LYS A 159 12.30 3.96 0.25
N LYS A 160 13.63 3.95 0.46
CA LYS A 160 14.28 3.01 1.38
C LYS A 160 13.78 3.15 2.81
N LEU A 161 13.52 4.38 3.26
CA LEU A 161 12.97 4.65 4.59
C LEU A 161 11.55 4.11 4.72
N ALA A 162 10.68 4.38 3.72
CA ALA A 162 9.32 3.86 3.68
C ALA A 162 9.28 2.32 3.74
N ASP A 163 10.13 1.66 2.92
CA ASP A 163 10.23 0.20 2.88
C ASP A 163 10.75 -0.37 4.21
N LYS A 164 11.79 0.25 4.80
CA LYS A 164 12.39 -0.19 6.06
C LYS A 164 11.44 -0.07 7.24
N ARG A 165 10.63 0.99 7.28
CA ARG A 165 9.71 1.31 8.38
C ARG A 165 8.29 0.82 8.14
N HIS A 166 8.01 0.25 6.97
CA HIS A 166 6.68 -0.24 6.56
C HIS A 166 5.58 0.83 6.70
N ILE A 167 5.87 2.04 6.22
CA ILE A 167 4.96 3.20 6.21
C ILE A 167 4.70 3.68 4.79
N ALA A 168 3.68 4.52 4.60
CA ALA A 168 3.51 5.29 3.39
C ALA A 168 4.19 6.67 3.53
N ILE A 169 4.92 7.10 2.51
CA ILE A 169 5.41 8.48 2.37
C ILE A 169 4.74 9.08 1.15
N LEU A 170 3.97 10.16 1.33
CA LEU A 170 3.26 10.86 0.27
C LEU A 170 3.92 12.20 -0.02
N LEU A 171 4.46 12.35 -1.23
CA LEU A 171 5.10 13.58 -1.69
C LEU A 171 4.10 14.41 -2.49
N ILE A 172 3.80 15.64 -2.05
CA ILE A 172 2.98 16.58 -2.81
C ILE A 172 3.87 17.29 -3.82
N HIS A 173 3.43 17.28 -5.09
CA HIS A 173 4.19 17.83 -6.19
C HIS A 173 3.32 18.61 -7.17
N HIS A 174 3.95 19.37 -8.07
CA HIS A 174 3.29 20.16 -9.09
C HIS A 174 3.29 19.48 -10.44
N LEU A 175 2.32 19.82 -11.29
CA LEU A 175 2.32 19.44 -12.69
C LEU A 175 3.12 20.46 -13.52
N ARG A 176 3.74 20.00 -14.61
CA ARG A 176 4.30 20.89 -15.63
C ARG A 176 3.16 21.58 -16.38
N LYS A 177 3.47 22.73 -16.99
CA LYS A 177 2.47 23.51 -17.74
C LYS A 177 2.11 22.90 -19.10
N LEU A 178 2.96 22.02 -19.63
CA LEU A 178 2.72 21.35 -20.91
C LEU A 178 1.60 20.33 -20.73
N HIS A 179 0.58 20.44 -21.56
CA HIS A 179 -0.55 19.50 -21.57
C HIS A 179 -0.11 18.19 -22.25
N ASP A 180 -0.59 17.08 -21.72
CA ASP A 180 -0.40 15.72 -22.25
C ASP A 180 -1.73 14.98 -22.08
N ASP A 181 -2.04 14.08 -23.01
CA ASP A 181 -3.26 13.27 -22.96
C ASP A 181 -3.23 12.28 -21.80
N ASP A 182 -2.03 11.81 -21.42
CA ASP A 182 -1.83 11.03 -20.20
C ASP A 182 -1.47 11.96 -19.02
N PRO A 183 -2.35 12.07 -18.01
CA PRO A 183 -2.11 12.90 -16.83
C PRO A 183 -0.80 12.57 -16.10
N MET A 184 -0.35 11.32 -16.14
CA MET A 184 0.88 10.88 -15.49
C MET A 184 2.13 11.51 -16.10
N ASN A 185 2.10 11.76 -17.42
CA ASN A 185 3.17 12.46 -18.12
C ASN A 185 3.27 13.95 -17.75
N MET A 186 2.26 14.52 -17.11
CA MET A 186 2.25 15.92 -16.67
C MET A 186 2.97 16.14 -15.34
N ILE A 187 3.37 15.09 -14.61
CA ILE A 187 4.12 15.23 -13.36
C ILE A 187 5.41 16.01 -13.65
N SER A 188 5.63 17.11 -12.91
CA SER A 188 6.81 17.96 -13.08
C SER A 188 8.08 17.23 -12.69
N GLY A 189 9.20 17.56 -13.32
CA GLY A 189 10.50 16.89 -13.09
C GLY A 189 10.83 15.85 -14.15
N SER A 190 11.78 15.00 -13.85
CA SER A 190 12.17 13.91 -14.76
C SER A 190 11.27 12.69 -14.61
N THR A 191 11.25 11.81 -15.62
CA THR A 191 10.63 10.49 -15.52
C THR A 191 11.24 9.62 -14.40
N GLY A 192 12.39 10.01 -13.87
CA GLY A 192 13.02 9.39 -12.70
C GLY A 192 12.18 9.56 -11.42
N LEU A 193 11.44 10.66 -11.31
CA LEU A 193 10.57 10.90 -10.15
C LEU A 193 9.40 9.91 -10.10
N SER A 194 8.63 9.81 -11.18
CA SER A 194 7.53 8.85 -11.28
C SER A 194 8.00 7.40 -11.30
N GLY A 195 9.18 7.12 -11.88
CA GLY A 195 9.78 5.79 -11.93
C GLY A 195 10.26 5.26 -10.56
N ALA A 196 10.62 6.15 -9.63
CA ALA A 196 11.05 5.75 -8.28
C ALA A 196 9.88 5.59 -7.29
N ALA A 197 8.74 6.20 -7.56
CA ALA A 197 7.54 6.06 -6.74
C ALA A 197 6.84 4.71 -6.99
N ASP A 198 6.18 4.18 -5.95
CA ASP A 198 5.36 2.96 -6.05
C ASP A 198 3.99 3.26 -6.64
N SER A 199 3.46 4.45 -6.36
CA SER A 199 2.19 4.92 -6.95
C SER A 199 2.24 6.42 -7.22
N ALA A 200 1.47 6.84 -8.20
CA ALA A 200 1.25 8.24 -8.53
C ALA A 200 -0.26 8.55 -8.58
N PHE A 201 -0.62 9.68 -8.01
CA PHE A 201 -1.95 10.23 -7.97
C PHE A 201 -1.93 11.61 -8.63
N VAL A 202 -2.72 11.83 -9.67
CA VAL A 202 -2.80 13.12 -10.35
C VAL A 202 -4.19 13.70 -10.18
N LEU A 203 -4.27 14.79 -9.39
CA LEU A 203 -5.51 15.54 -9.20
C LEU A 203 -5.65 16.60 -10.30
N GLN A 204 -6.71 16.50 -11.10
CA GLN A 204 -6.94 17.36 -12.26
C GLN A 204 -8.38 17.87 -12.30
N LYS A 205 -8.57 19.18 -12.48
CA LYS A 205 -9.87 19.82 -12.77
C LYS A 205 -9.98 20.19 -14.24
N HIS A 206 -11.15 20.00 -14.83
CA HIS A 206 -11.42 20.44 -16.20
C HIS A 206 -11.41 21.97 -16.35
N SER A 207 -11.83 22.69 -15.30
CA SER A 207 -11.74 24.16 -15.25
C SER A 207 -11.41 24.61 -13.82
N ARG A 208 -10.88 25.84 -13.67
CA ARG A 208 -10.56 26.41 -12.35
C ARG A 208 -11.80 26.64 -11.48
N LEU A 209 -12.95 26.87 -12.10
CA LEU A 209 -14.22 27.16 -11.43
C LEU A 209 -15.02 25.88 -11.11
N ALA A 210 -14.59 24.74 -11.63
CA ALA A 210 -15.28 23.49 -11.37
C ALA A 210 -14.97 22.99 -9.95
N ASN A 211 -15.99 22.57 -9.21
CA ASN A 211 -15.81 21.90 -7.92
C ASN A 211 -15.48 20.42 -8.10
N VAL A 212 -15.63 19.89 -9.32
CA VAL A 212 -15.36 18.49 -9.66
C VAL A 212 -13.95 18.34 -10.22
N ALA A 213 -13.24 17.30 -9.76
CA ALA A 213 -11.92 16.90 -10.21
C ALA A 213 -11.86 15.39 -10.48
N SER A 214 -10.91 15.00 -11.30
CA SER A 214 -10.51 13.60 -11.47
C SER A 214 -9.21 13.35 -10.71
N LEU A 215 -9.17 12.31 -9.89
CA LEU A 215 -7.96 11.78 -9.29
C LEU A 215 -7.56 10.52 -10.06
N HIS A 216 -6.56 10.65 -10.94
CA HIS A 216 -6.00 9.53 -11.68
C HIS A 216 -5.00 8.80 -10.80
N CYS A 217 -5.16 7.49 -10.64
CA CYS A 217 -4.34 6.65 -9.76
C CYS A 217 -3.66 5.57 -10.59
N THR A 218 -2.36 5.38 -10.42
CA THR A 218 -1.58 4.28 -11.00
C THR A 218 -0.51 3.84 -10.02
N GLY A 219 -0.13 2.56 -10.05
CA GLY A 219 0.92 2.06 -9.15
C GLY A 219 1.25 0.58 -9.33
N ARG A 220 2.31 0.13 -8.64
CA ARG A 220 2.76 -1.26 -8.68
C ARG A 220 1.78 -2.22 -7.99
N ASP A 221 1.18 -1.77 -6.88
CA ASP A 221 0.33 -2.57 -6.00
C ASP A 221 -1.14 -2.16 -6.05
N ILE A 222 -1.47 -1.10 -6.80
CA ILE A 222 -2.83 -0.63 -7.04
C ILE A 222 -3.17 -0.69 -8.52
N PRO A 223 -4.43 -0.99 -8.89
CA PRO A 223 -4.86 -0.94 -10.27
C PRO A 223 -4.97 0.51 -10.77
N ASP A 224 -4.77 0.69 -12.08
CA ASP A 224 -5.08 1.95 -12.73
C ASP A 224 -6.58 2.22 -12.59
N ARG A 225 -6.92 3.42 -12.09
CA ARG A 225 -8.29 3.90 -11.96
C ARG A 225 -8.39 5.42 -11.90
N THR A 226 -9.58 5.91 -12.14
CA THR A 226 -9.92 7.32 -11.98
C THR A 226 -11.03 7.45 -10.96
N LEU A 227 -10.82 8.26 -9.93
CA LEU A 227 -11.82 8.65 -8.95
C LEU A 227 -12.32 10.03 -9.33
N LYS A 228 -13.64 10.19 -9.48
CA LYS A 228 -14.27 11.48 -9.69
C LYS A 228 -14.65 12.06 -8.34
N LEU A 229 -14.12 13.22 -8.04
CA LEU A 229 -14.22 13.86 -6.74
C LEU A 229 -14.92 15.21 -6.85
N GLU A 230 -15.70 15.58 -5.85
CA GLU A 230 -16.29 16.91 -5.69
C GLU A 230 -15.73 17.58 -4.44
N PHE A 231 -15.29 18.83 -4.57
CA PHE A 231 -14.78 19.62 -3.45
C PHE A 231 -15.93 20.35 -2.76
N GLY A 232 -16.14 20.06 -1.49
CA GLY A 232 -17.09 20.79 -0.64
C GLY A 232 -16.57 22.18 -0.30
N GLU A 233 -17.33 23.22 -0.59
CA GLU A 233 -16.93 24.61 -0.32
C GLU A 233 -17.01 24.96 1.18
N GLU A 234 -17.91 24.31 1.90
CA GLU A 234 -18.14 24.57 3.34
C GLU A 234 -17.22 23.73 4.23
N ASP A 235 -17.05 22.44 3.89
CA ASP A 235 -16.31 21.46 4.69
C ASP A 235 -14.88 21.22 4.19
N HIS A 236 -14.49 21.80 3.06
CA HIS A 236 -13.19 21.67 2.39
C HIS A 236 -12.75 20.20 2.14
N ILE A 237 -13.71 19.27 2.11
CA ILE A 237 -13.48 17.84 1.91
C ILE A 237 -13.75 17.47 0.45
N TRP A 238 -12.90 16.63 -0.10
CA TRP A 238 -13.11 15.98 -1.37
C TRP A 238 -14.05 14.77 -1.19
N LYS A 239 -15.25 14.81 -1.77
CA LYS A 239 -16.26 13.75 -1.74
C LYS A 239 -16.14 12.87 -2.96
N LEU A 240 -16.17 11.55 -2.80
CA LEU A 240 -16.12 10.59 -3.90
C LEU A 240 -17.51 10.52 -4.58
N LEU A 241 -17.55 10.82 -5.89
CA LEU A 241 -18.75 10.69 -6.72
C LEU A 241 -18.76 9.35 -7.45
N GLU A 242 -17.64 8.98 -8.10
CA GLU A 242 -17.52 7.78 -8.93
C GLU A 242 -16.13 7.17 -8.79
N ASP A 243 -16.05 5.83 -8.88
CA ASP A 243 -14.81 5.08 -9.02
C ASP A 243 -14.90 4.24 -10.31
N SER A 244 -13.99 4.47 -11.26
CA SER A 244 -13.97 3.75 -12.55
C SER A 244 -13.78 2.24 -12.39
N LYS A 245 -13.23 1.78 -11.25
CA LYS A 245 -13.07 0.36 -10.94
C LYS A 245 -14.40 -0.32 -10.61
N THR A 246 -15.36 0.40 -10.03
CA THR A 246 -16.69 -0.14 -9.73
C THR A 246 -17.55 -0.30 -10.98
N CYS A 247 -17.24 0.42 -12.06
CA CYS A 247 -17.94 0.34 -13.34
C CYS A 247 -17.47 -0.83 -14.24
N GLY A 248 -16.35 -1.50 -13.89
CA GLY A 248 -15.73 -2.59 -14.66
C GLY A 248 -15.62 -3.89 -13.85
N GLY A 249 -16.76 -4.49 -13.47
CA GLY A 249 -16.88 -5.57 -12.51
C GLY A 249 -16.02 -6.81 -12.78
N ALA A 250 -15.15 -7.13 -11.88
CA ALA A 250 -14.93 -8.48 -11.36
C ALA A 250 -14.80 -8.31 -9.85
N SER A 251 -15.84 -8.65 -9.12
CA SER A 251 -15.87 -8.63 -7.65
C SER A 251 -14.62 -9.31 -7.13
N LYS A 252 -13.73 -8.55 -6.47
CA LYS A 252 -12.65 -9.15 -5.70
C LYS A 252 -13.32 -9.96 -4.58
N ILE A 253 -13.07 -11.27 -4.57
CA ILE A 253 -13.48 -12.11 -3.45
C ILE A 253 -12.79 -11.58 -2.21
N SER A 254 -13.57 -11.12 -1.25
CA SER A 254 -13.06 -10.65 0.03
C SER A 254 -12.50 -11.83 0.83
N THR A 255 -11.56 -11.57 1.74
CA THR A 255 -11.05 -12.58 2.68
C THR A 255 -12.19 -13.25 3.45
N LEU A 256 -13.21 -12.47 3.83
CA LEU A 256 -14.40 -13.00 4.51
C LEU A 256 -15.19 -13.99 3.65
N GLN A 257 -15.35 -13.70 2.35
CA GLN A 257 -16.00 -14.63 1.41
C GLN A 257 -15.18 -15.90 1.22
N LEU A 258 -13.85 -15.76 1.07
CA LEU A 258 -12.95 -16.91 0.97
C LEU A 258 -12.99 -17.78 2.24
N THR A 259 -12.98 -17.16 3.42
CA THR A 259 -13.12 -17.85 4.70
C THR A 259 -14.42 -18.64 4.77
N LYS A 260 -15.55 -18.06 4.37
CA LYS A 260 -16.85 -18.76 4.31
C LYS A 260 -16.81 -19.97 3.37
N LEU A 261 -16.26 -19.82 2.16
CA LEU A 261 -16.11 -20.92 1.20
C LEU A 261 -15.26 -22.06 1.76
N PHE A 262 -14.19 -21.75 2.49
CA PHE A 262 -13.36 -22.76 3.11
C PHE A 262 -14.03 -23.43 4.31
N PHE A 263 -14.81 -22.71 5.12
CA PHE A 263 -15.63 -23.31 6.16
C PHE A 263 -16.69 -24.27 5.60
N GLU A 264 -17.34 -23.89 4.51
CA GLU A 264 -18.30 -24.79 3.83
C GLU A 264 -17.60 -26.04 3.29
N LEU A 265 -16.43 -25.90 2.70
CA LEU A 265 -15.61 -27.02 2.23
C LEU A 265 -15.20 -27.97 3.38
N LEU A 266 -14.82 -27.40 4.54
CA LEU A 266 -14.34 -28.15 5.70
C LEU A 266 -15.47 -28.68 6.60
N ARG A 267 -16.75 -28.33 6.33
CA ARG A 267 -17.90 -28.88 7.07
C ARG A 267 -18.10 -30.38 6.83
N ALA A 268 -17.79 -30.85 5.60
CA ALA A 268 -17.95 -32.26 5.24
C ALA A 268 -16.77 -33.11 5.72
N ASP A 269 -15.55 -32.56 5.59
CA ASP A 269 -14.29 -33.19 6.00
C ASP A 269 -13.47 -32.15 6.75
N SER A 270 -13.02 -32.46 7.97
CA SER A 270 -12.20 -31.54 8.79
C SER A 270 -10.87 -31.14 8.16
N GLU A 271 -10.50 -31.79 7.07
CA GLU A 271 -9.28 -31.54 6.31
C GLU A 271 -9.54 -31.61 4.80
N TYR A 272 -8.95 -30.70 4.05
CA TYR A 272 -8.84 -30.75 2.60
C TYR A 272 -7.39 -30.83 2.18
N LEU A 273 -7.07 -31.76 1.26
CA LEU A 273 -5.79 -31.89 0.61
C LEU A 273 -5.97 -32.05 -0.89
N GLY A 274 -5.43 -31.15 -1.68
CA GLY A 274 -5.58 -31.24 -3.14
C GLY A 274 -4.74 -30.21 -3.90
N SER A 275 -4.77 -30.34 -5.22
CA SER A 275 -4.11 -29.37 -6.11
C SER A 275 -4.88 -28.03 -6.13
N PRO A 276 -4.23 -26.91 -6.52
CA PRO A 276 -4.93 -25.64 -6.74
C PRO A 276 -6.10 -25.76 -7.73
N SER A 277 -5.97 -26.60 -8.75
CA SER A 277 -7.04 -26.86 -9.73
C SER A 277 -8.22 -27.58 -9.11
N ALA A 278 -7.96 -28.59 -8.27
CA ALA A 278 -9.02 -29.30 -7.56
C ALA A 278 -9.74 -28.41 -6.53
N LEU A 279 -8.97 -27.55 -5.83
CA LEU A 279 -9.55 -26.59 -4.88
C LEU A 279 -10.42 -25.56 -5.61
N SER A 280 -9.92 -24.98 -6.71
CA SER A 280 -10.66 -24.03 -7.54
C SER A 280 -11.99 -24.61 -8.01
N ALA A 281 -12.00 -25.85 -8.53
CA ALA A 281 -13.19 -26.53 -9.00
C ALA A 281 -14.20 -26.86 -7.86
N LYS A 282 -13.72 -27.06 -6.63
CA LYS A 282 -14.59 -27.32 -5.48
C LYS A 282 -15.26 -26.07 -4.93
N ILE A 283 -14.56 -24.93 -4.90
CA ILE A 283 -15.08 -23.67 -4.32
C ILE A 283 -15.80 -22.78 -5.34
N ASP A 284 -15.59 -23.02 -6.62
CA ASP A 284 -16.19 -22.28 -7.75
C ASP A 284 -16.55 -23.25 -8.89
N PRO A 285 -17.49 -24.20 -8.65
CA PRO A 285 -17.80 -25.26 -9.60
C PRO A 285 -18.44 -24.77 -10.90
N ASP A 286 -19.17 -23.67 -10.85
CA ASP A 286 -19.85 -23.04 -11.99
C ASP A 286 -19.04 -21.90 -12.63
N GLY A 287 -17.88 -21.54 -12.03
CA GLY A 287 -17.01 -20.46 -12.51
C GLY A 287 -17.60 -19.06 -12.27
N SER A 288 -18.69 -18.92 -11.51
CA SER A 288 -19.38 -17.64 -11.28
C SER A 288 -18.54 -16.64 -10.49
N LEU A 289 -17.64 -17.12 -9.62
CA LEU A 289 -16.73 -16.31 -8.83
C LEU A 289 -15.41 -15.99 -9.58
N GLY A 290 -15.18 -16.65 -10.73
CA GLY A 290 -13.95 -16.49 -11.52
C GLY A 290 -12.69 -16.87 -10.76
N ILE A 291 -12.76 -17.93 -9.91
CA ILE A 291 -11.62 -18.42 -9.12
C ILE A 291 -10.80 -19.41 -9.94
N THR A 292 -9.79 -18.92 -10.63
CA THR A 292 -8.84 -19.80 -11.35
C THR A 292 -7.85 -20.46 -10.39
N PRO A 293 -7.17 -21.56 -10.78
CA PRO A 293 -6.12 -22.20 -9.96
C PRO A 293 -4.98 -21.27 -9.53
N LYS A 294 -4.62 -20.30 -10.39
CA LYS A 294 -3.64 -19.26 -10.05
C LYS A 294 -4.18 -18.29 -9.02
N LYS A 295 -5.44 -17.88 -9.21
CA LYS A 295 -6.11 -16.93 -8.32
C LYS A 295 -6.34 -17.54 -6.93
N VAL A 296 -6.78 -18.80 -6.83
CA VAL A 296 -6.97 -19.46 -5.53
C VAL A 296 -5.66 -19.57 -4.76
N THR A 297 -4.57 -19.94 -5.41
CA THR A 297 -3.25 -20.01 -4.76
C THR A 297 -2.81 -18.66 -4.22
N ARG A 298 -3.04 -17.58 -4.97
CA ARG A 298 -2.74 -16.22 -4.55
C ARG A 298 -3.61 -15.79 -3.37
N LEU A 299 -4.94 -15.96 -3.48
CA LEU A 299 -5.89 -15.62 -2.42
C LEU A 299 -5.58 -16.35 -1.12
N VAL A 300 -5.29 -17.65 -1.19
CA VAL A 300 -4.90 -18.44 -0.02
C VAL A 300 -3.68 -17.86 0.66
N ARG A 301 -2.63 -17.48 -0.10
CA ARG A 301 -1.41 -16.89 0.44
C ARG A 301 -1.62 -15.53 1.08
N GLU A 302 -2.35 -14.66 0.38
CA GLU A 302 -2.67 -13.32 0.85
C GLU A 302 -3.53 -13.33 2.12
N SER A 303 -4.26 -14.42 2.35
CA SER A 303 -5.21 -14.57 3.47
C SER A 303 -4.74 -15.51 4.58
N VAL A 304 -3.52 -16.05 4.56
CA VAL A 304 -3.03 -17.05 5.54
C VAL A 304 -3.20 -16.58 6.98
N ALA A 305 -2.83 -15.35 7.30
CA ALA A 305 -2.96 -14.78 8.65
C ALA A 305 -4.44 -14.71 9.07
N ALA A 306 -5.27 -14.11 8.25
CA ALA A 306 -6.70 -13.96 8.53
C ALA A 306 -7.46 -15.29 8.54
N LEU A 307 -7.08 -16.26 7.72
CA LEU A 307 -7.63 -17.62 7.77
C LEU A 307 -7.28 -18.30 9.08
N ARG A 308 -6.03 -18.14 9.57
CA ARG A 308 -5.58 -18.67 10.85
C ARG A 308 -6.32 -18.04 12.03
N GLU A 309 -6.52 -16.73 12.02
CA GLU A 309 -7.32 -16.00 13.02
C GLU A 309 -8.78 -16.52 13.07
N ASN A 310 -9.29 -16.94 11.93
CA ASN A 310 -10.63 -17.57 11.80
C ASN A 310 -10.62 -19.09 11.97
N GLY A 311 -9.55 -19.70 12.53
CA GLY A 311 -9.50 -21.11 12.85
C GLY A 311 -9.28 -22.04 11.64
N ILE A 312 -8.74 -21.54 10.52
CA ILE A 312 -8.38 -22.35 9.35
C ILE A 312 -6.86 -22.38 9.19
N LEU A 313 -6.26 -23.53 9.40
CA LEU A 313 -4.84 -23.76 9.18
C LEU A 313 -4.57 -24.07 7.72
N VAL A 314 -3.64 -23.35 7.11
CA VAL A 314 -3.27 -23.49 5.69
C VAL A 314 -1.81 -23.92 5.56
N LYS A 315 -1.56 -24.93 4.71
CA LYS A 315 -0.20 -25.28 4.27
C LYS A 315 -0.17 -25.41 2.75
N ILE A 316 0.87 -24.85 2.12
CA ILE A 316 1.13 -25.00 0.69
C ILE A 316 2.50 -25.66 0.54
N TYR A 317 2.57 -26.81 -0.10
CA TYR A 317 3.82 -27.57 -0.30
C TYR A 317 3.82 -28.30 -1.63
N ARG A 318 4.96 -28.89 -1.98
CA ARG A 318 5.09 -29.75 -3.18
C ARG A 318 5.28 -31.21 -2.77
N CYS A 319 4.59 -32.09 -3.48
CA CYS A 319 4.77 -33.53 -3.40
C CYS A 319 4.79 -34.10 -4.81
N ASN A 320 5.81 -34.88 -5.15
CA ASN A 320 6.00 -35.48 -6.48
C ASN A 320 5.89 -34.47 -7.64
N GLY A 321 6.52 -33.29 -7.48
CA GLY A 321 6.51 -32.23 -8.49
C GLY A 321 5.19 -31.44 -8.62
N LYS A 322 4.13 -31.85 -7.90
CA LYS A 322 2.82 -31.18 -7.90
C LYS A 322 2.64 -30.31 -6.66
N ARG A 323 2.11 -29.11 -6.85
CA ARG A 323 1.74 -28.22 -5.75
C ARG A 323 0.45 -28.70 -5.11
N LEU A 324 0.42 -28.78 -3.79
CA LEU A 324 -0.72 -29.15 -2.97
C LEU A 324 -1.06 -28.02 -1.98
N ILE A 325 -2.35 -27.87 -1.70
CA ILE A 325 -2.90 -27.00 -0.67
C ILE A 325 -3.59 -27.89 0.35
N SER A 326 -3.21 -27.79 1.61
CA SER A 326 -3.89 -28.40 2.75
C SER A 326 -4.61 -27.32 3.53
N LEU A 327 -5.87 -27.56 3.84
CA LEU A 327 -6.70 -26.73 4.71
C LEU A 327 -7.21 -27.63 5.83
N ARG A 328 -7.09 -27.17 7.10
CA ARG A 328 -7.59 -27.89 8.29
C ARG A 328 -8.35 -26.95 9.19
N SER A 329 -9.42 -27.42 9.83
CA SER A 329 -10.04 -26.69 10.93
C SER A 329 -9.18 -26.77 12.20
N ALA A 330 -9.02 -25.63 12.89
CA ALA A 330 -8.23 -25.59 14.14
C ALA A 330 -8.87 -26.35 15.30
N GLU A 331 -10.16 -26.66 15.24
CA GLU A 331 -10.86 -27.48 16.26
C GLU A 331 -10.37 -28.95 16.29
N SER A 332 -9.63 -29.38 15.26
CA SER A 332 -9.08 -30.75 15.14
C SER A 332 -7.58 -30.85 15.43
N ALA A 333 -6.93 -29.78 15.84
CA ALA A 333 -5.49 -29.80 16.13
C ALA A 333 -5.19 -29.11 17.46
N ASP A 334 -4.52 -29.83 18.38
CA ASP A 334 -3.88 -29.25 19.57
C ASP A 334 -3.03 -28.04 19.13
N LEU A 335 -3.35 -26.86 19.66
CA LEU A 335 -2.59 -25.62 19.45
C LEU A 335 -1.19 -25.78 20.04
N PRO A 336 -0.11 -25.87 19.24
CA PRO A 336 1.21 -25.64 19.79
C PRO A 336 1.35 -24.14 20.09
N ALA A 337 1.81 -23.84 21.30
CA ALA A 337 2.11 -22.51 21.83
C ALA A 337 2.89 -21.68 20.79
N VAL A 338 2.62 -20.37 20.79
CA VAL A 338 3.33 -19.35 20.02
C VAL A 338 4.84 -19.50 20.25
N GLY A 339 5.50 -20.24 19.37
CA GLY A 339 6.95 -20.38 19.28
C GLY A 339 7.45 -19.61 18.05
N LYS A 340 8.47 -18.79 18.29
CA LYS A 340 9.26 -18.08 17.28
C LYS A 340 9.47 -18.98 16.06
N ILE A 341 9.21 -18.44 14.87
CA ILE A 341 9.58 -19.07 13.60
C ILE A 341 11.10 -19.01 13.53
N ASP A 342 11.77 -20.15 13.74
CA ASP A 342 13.18 -20.28 13.43
C ASP A 342 13.37 -20.17 11.92
N PRO A 343 14.41 -19.48 11.44
CA PRO A 343 14.73 -19.41 10.02
C PRO A 343 15.10 -20.81 9.54
N ILE A 344 14.46 -21.25 8.47
CA ILE A 344 14.69 -22.55 7.81
C ILE A 344 16.14 -22.61 7.34
N ASP A 345 16.89 -23.59 7.88
CA ASP A 345 18.24 -23.94 7.48
C ASP A 345 18.27 -24.38 6.00
N PRO A 346 19.10 -23.77 5.13
CA PRO A 346 19.06 -24.03 3.69
C PRO A 346 19.71 -25.35 3.21
N VAL A 347 20.05 -26.26 4.13
CA VAL A 347 20.69 -27.53 3.76
C VAL A 347 20.02 -28.72 4.46
N GLY A 348 18.98 -29.24 3.86
CA GLY A 348 18.35 -30.51 4.27
C GLY A 348 17.89 -31.30 3.05
N ARG A 349 18.82 -32.07 2.44
CA ARG A 349 18.46 -33.12 1.49
C ARG A 349 17.77 -34.28 2.22
N GLN A 350 16.67 -34.75 1.63
CA GLN A 350 16.06 -36.08 1.77
C GLN A 350 15.47 -36.41 3.15
N ASN A 351 14.13 -36.52 3.21
CA ASN A 351 13.58 -37.76 3.75
C ASN A 351 12.13 -37.98 3.29
N ALA A 352 11.86 -39.25 3.09
CA ALA A 352 10.73 -39.90 2.45
C ALA A 352 9.34 -39.42 2.91
N CYS A 353 8.43 -39.25 1.96
CA CYS A 353 6.99 -39.34 2.16
C CYS A 353 6.61 -40.72 2.67
N THR A 354 6.33 -40.85 3.94
CA THR A 354 5.47 -41.91 4.47
C THR A 354 4.17 -41.25 4.87
N ALA A 355 3.14 -41.53 4.10
CA ALA A 355 1.76 -41.22 4.46
C ALA A 355 1.24 -42.25 5.49
N PRO A 356 0.31 -41.84 6.38
CA PRO A 356 -0.69 -42.78 6.83
C PRO A 356 -1.84 -42.85 5.83
#